data_48388f0f4f72f64f8f5266621a186e88
#
_entry.id   48388f0f4f72f64f8f5266621a186e88
#
_cell.length_a   1.000
_cell.length_b   1.000
_cell.length_c   1.000
_cell.angle_alpha   90.00
_cell.angle_beta   90.00
_cell.angle_gamma   90.00
#
_symmetry.space_group_name_H-M   'P 1'
#
loop_
_entity.id
_entity.type
_entity.pdbx_description
1 polymer ?
#
loop_
_entity_poly.entity_id
_entity_poly.type
_entity_poly.pdbx_seq_one_letter_code
_entity_poly.pdbx_strand_id
1 'polypeptide(L)'
;MSTLLSVNLNKIALLRNSRETTIPSVVEAAVTCIKAGAQGITVHPRPDMRHIRPSDVYDLAELLTRPNYSNIEFNIEGNPYAGPEENGYPGFMALVEAVKPDQCTLVPDDPNQLTSDHGWNLTGESNRLKPLVVKLKADNIRVCCFMDPDHEQLRLASHLGTDRIEFYTGPYADQYNSPAVDSILRTFTDAGTLAVSLGLGINAGHDLNQDNLARFCREVPNVAEVSIGHAIITDALSIGLFETVSRYREILNAIP
;
A
#
# COMPACT_ATOMS: atom_id res chain seq x y z
N MET A 1 2.83 -18.81 -5.86
CA MET A 1 3.70 -17.65 -6.22
C MET A 1 4.18 -17.03 -4.91
N SER A 2 5.43 -16.56 -4.82
CA SER A 2 5.89 -15.90 -3.60
C SER A 2 5.25 -14.51 -3.47
N THR A 3 4.85 -14.14 -2.26
CA THR A 3 4.33 -12.80 -1.95
C THR A 3 5.44 -11.74 -2.14
N LEU A 4 5.13 -10.66 -2.85
CA LEU A 4 6.06 -9.55 -3.08
C LEU A 4 6.09 -8.60 -1.87
N LEU A 5 7.23 -7.93 -1.66
CA LEU A 5 7.38 -6.87 -0.67
C LEU A 5 7.44 -5.52 -1.36
N SER A 6 6.45 -4.68 -1.10
CA SER A 6 6.49 -3.24 -1.38
C SER A 6 6.78 -2.48 -0.08
N VAL A 7 7.74 -1.56 -0.11
CA VAL A 7 8.08 -0.74 1.05
C VAL A 7 7.42 0.62 0.94
N ASN A 8 6.58 0.94 1.92
CA ASN A 8 5.94 2.26 2.01
C ASN A 8 6.87 3.27 2.67
N LEU A 9 7.19 4.34 1.96
CA LEU A 9 8.21 5.33 2.37
C LEU A 9 7.63 6.55 3.12
N ASN A 10 6.35 6.56 3.44
CA ASN A 10 5.70 7.70 4.09
C ASN A 10 6.42 8.14 5.38
N LYS A 11 6.89 7.20 6.20
CA LYS A 11 7.54 7.52 7.47
C LYS A 11 8.95 8.10 7.29
N ILE A 12 9.66 7.74 6.22
CA ILE A 12 10.93 8.40 5.83
C ILE A 12 10.66 9.88 5.51
N ALA A 13 9.65 10.14 4.68
CA ALA A 13 9.27 11.50 4.34
C ALA A 13 8.78 12.30 5.55
N LEU A 14 8.00 11.68 6.46
CA LEU A 14 7.55 12.30 7.70
C LEU A 14 8.74 12.71 8.58
N LEU A 15 9.74 11.85 8.74
CA LEU A 15 10.95 12.16 9.50
C LEU A 15 11.72 13.33 8.86
N ARG A 16 11.90 13.35 7.53
CA ARG A 16 12.48 14.48 6.81
C ARG A 16 11.73 15.78 7.10
N ASN A 17 10.39 15.73 7.01
CA ASN A 17 9.54 16.92 7.16
C ASN A 17 9.54 17.48 8.58
N SER A 18 9.97 16.72 9.59
CA SER A 18 10.06 17.18 10.97
C SER A 18 11.07 18.33 11.17
N ARG A 19 11.95 18.62 10.18
CA ARG A 19 13.02 19.63 10.29
C ARG A 19 13.25 20.48 9.04
N GLU A 20 12.35 20.54 8.10
CA GLU A 20 12.52 21.33 6.85
C GLU A 20 13.89 21.10 6.15
N THR A 21 14.35 19.85 6.13
CA THR A 21 15.62 19.43 5.52
C THR A 21 15.38 18.55 4.29
N THR A 22 16.46 18.11 3.64
CA THR A 22 16.41 17.13 2.54
C THR A 22 16.69 15.70 3.01
N ILE A 23 17.01 15.52 4.30
CA ILE A 23 17.36 14.21 4.89
C ILE A 23 16.39 13.83 6.00
N PRO A 24 16.08 12.50 6.12
CA PRO A 24 16.48 11.43 5.20
C PRO A 24 15.87 11.60 3.81
N SER A 25 16.62 11.26 2.75
CA SER A 25 16.13 11.31 1.37
C SER A 25 15.19 10.12 1.08
N VAL A 26 14.02 10.41 0.53
CA VAL A 26 13.03 9.38 0.13
C VAL A 26 13.59 8.53 -1.02
N VAL A 27 14.30 9.14 -1.96
CA VAL A 27 14.93 8.46 -3.11
C VAL A 27 16.07 7.53 -2.65
N GLU A 28 16.94 7.99 -1.75
CA GLU A 28 18.02 7.13 -1.20
C GLU A 28 17.47 5.98 -0.36
N ALA A 29 16.38 6.22 0.37
CA ALA A 29 15.68 5.16 1.10
C ALA A 29 15.09 4.12 0.14
N ALA A 30 14.45 4.54 -0.96
CA ALA A 30 13.97 3.64 -2.01
C ALA A 30 15.10 2.77 -2.56
N VAL A 31 16.24 3.37 -2.95
CA VAL A 31 17.43 2.65 -3.43
C VAL A 31 17.92 1.63 -2.40
N THR A 32 17.92 1.99 -1.12
CA THR A 32 18.34 1.10 -0.03
C THR A 32 17.38 -0.09 0.10
N CYS A 33 16.07 0.16 0.07
CA CYS A 33 15.05 -0.89 0.13
C CYS A 33 15.14 -1.85 -1.06
N ILE A 34 15.32 -1.33 -2.27
CA ILE A 34 15.47 -2.13 -3.49
C ILE A 34 16.72 -3.01 -3.42
N LYS A 35 17.85 -2.45 -2.99
CA LYS A 35 19.10 -3.22 -2.80
C LYS A 35 18.96 -4.32 -1.74
N ALA A 36 18.09 -4.13 -0.75
CA ALA A 36 17.77 -5.13 0.27
C ALA A 36 16.74 -6.18 -0.19
N GLY A 37 16.23 -6.06 -1.42
CA GLY A 37 15.34 -7.04 -2.05
C GLY A 37 13.87 -6.64 -2.08
N ALA A 38 13.50 -5.40 -1.77
CA ALA A 38 12.14 -4.91 -2.04
C ALA A 38 11.83 -4.98 -3.54
N GLN A 39 10.61 -5.36 -3.86
CA GLN A 39 10.14 -5.56 -5.23
C GLN A 39 9.12 -4.49 -5.64
N GLY A 40 8.70 -3.66 -4.68
CA GLY A 40 7.86 -2.50 -4.91
C GLY A 40 8.21 -1.35 -3.97
N ILE A 41 7.84 -0.16 -4.38
CA ILE A 41 7.88 1.07 -3.59
C ILE A 41 6.48 1.65 -3.59
N THR A 42 5.98 1.95 -2.39
CA THR A 42 4.66 2.56 -2.18
C THR A 42 4.80 3.94 -1.54
N VAL A 43 4.00 4.89 -2.00
CA VAL A 43 3.90 6.23 -1.41
C VAL A 43 2.45 6.70 -1.34
N HIS A 44 2.11 7.47 -0.29
CA HIS A 44 0.79 8.04 -0.08
C HIS A 44 0.90 9.58 0.01
N PRO A 45 0.83 10.31 -1.11
CA PRO A 45 0.82 11.77 -1.09
C PRO A 45 -0.53 12.29 -0.57
N ARG A 46 -0.57 12.76 0.67
CA ARG A 46 -1.77 13.37 1.28
C ARG A 46 -1.87 14.85 0.94
N PRO A 47 -3.09 15.44 0.89
CA PRO A 47 -3.31 16.84 0.57
C PRO A 47 -2.54 17.83 1.47
N ASP A 48 -2.37 17.52 2.74
CA ASP A 48 -1.61 18.35 3.69
C ASP A 48 -0.08 18.19 3.59
N MET A 49 0.40 17.30 2.72
CA MET A 49 1.81 17.02 2.50
C MET A 49 2.61 16.72 3.80
N ARG A 50 1.94 16.15 4.82
CA ARG A 50 2.59 15.81 6.12
C ARG A 50 3.79 14.89 5.96
N HIS A 51 3.82 14.07 4.91
CA HIS A 51 4.93 13.18 4.58
C HIS A 51 5.34 13.28 3.12
N ILE A 52 4.82 12.47 2.21
CA ILE A 52 5.15 12.49 0.78
C ILE A 52 4.69 13.80 0.14
N ARG A 53 5.59 14.47 -0.54
CA ARG A 53 5.36 15.68 -1.33
C ARG A 53 5.21 15.31 -2.82
N PRO A 54 4.59 16.17 -3.65
CA PRO A 54 4.56 15.95 -5.09
C PRO A 54 5.94 15.72 -5.72
N SER A 55 6.97 16.45 -5.27
CA SER A 55 8.35 16.25 -5.73
C SER A 55 8.87 14.84 -5.46
N ASP A 56 8.54 14.23 -4.31
CA ASP A 56 8.96 12.85 -4.02
C ASP A 56 8.35 11.85 -5.00
N VAL A 57 7.09 12.09 -5.40
CA VAL A 57 6.39 11.25 -6.39
C VAL A 57 7.09 11.31 -7.74
N TYR A 58 7.43 12.52 -8.21
CA TYR A 58 8.14 12.71 -9.48
C TYR A 58 9.55 12.15 -9.44
N ASP A 59 10.31 12.39 -8.38
CA ASP A 59 11.69 11.91 -8.21
C ASP A 59 11.75 10.37 -8.16
N LEU A 60 10.78 9.73 -7.49
CA LEU A 60 10.66 8.26 -7.47
C LEU A 60 10.25 7.71 -8.83
N ALA A 61 9.31 8.33 -9.52
CA ALA A 61 8.92 7.93 -10.87
C ALA A 61 10.13 8.00 -11.82
N GLU A 62 10.92 9.09 -11.79
CA GLU A 62 12.15 9.20 -12.56
C GLU A 62 13.17 8.12 -12.18
N LEU A 63 13.38 7.86 -10.89
CA LEU A 63 14.28 6.81 -10.43
C LEU A 63 13.91 5.46 -11.05
N LEU A 64 12.61 5.09 -10.96
CA LEU A 64 12.13 3.75 -11.32
C LEU A 64 12.06 3.51 -12.83
N THR A 65 12.13 4.55 -13.66
CA THR A 65 12.30 4.40 -15.13
C THR A 65 13.72 3.98 -15.54
N ARG A 66 14.70 4.06 -14.64
CA ARG A 66 16.09 3.68 -14.96
C ARG A 66 16.21 2.16 -15.17
N PRO A 67 17.02 1.69 -16.14
CA PRO A 67 17.10 0.25 -16.48
C PRO A 67 17.33 -0.70 -15.31
N ASN A 68 18.09 -0.25 -14.30
CA ASN A 68 18.40 -1.07 -13.11
C ASN A 68 17.20 -1.23 -12.15
N TYR A 69 16.13 -0.48 -12.33
CA TYR A 69 14.94 -0.46 -11.45
C TYR A 69 13.64 -0.73 -12.19
N SER A 70 13.69 -0.99 -13.51
CA SER A 70 12.49 -1.17 -14.35
C SER A 70 11.61 -2.38 -13.99
N ASN A 71 12.06 -3.24 -13.11
CA ASN A 71 11.32 -4.38 -12.57
C ASN A 71 10.75 -4.12 -11.16
N ILE A 72 10.92 -2.91 -10.63
CA ILE A 72 10.40 -2.51 -9.33
C ILE A 72 9.04 -1.84 -9.52
N GLU A 73 8.02 -2.38 -8.89
CA GLU A 73 6.67 -1.85 -8.96
C GLU A 73 6.57 -0.51 -8.23
N PHE A 74 5.95 0.49 -8.86
CA PHE A 74 5.60 1.75 -8.23
C PHE A 74 4.10 1.79 -7.93
N ASN A 75 3.75 1.90 -6.65
CA ASN A 75 2.38 2.06 -6.18
C ASN A 75 2.18 3.45 -5.56
N ILE A 76 1.14 4.15 -6.02
CA ILE A 76 0.69 5.40 -5.41
C ILE A 76 -0.68 5.16 -4.79
N GLU A 77 -0.80 5.39 -3.49
CA GLU A 77 -2.04 5.22 -2.74
C GLU A 77 -2.62 6.57 -2.29
N GLY A 78 -3.94 6.65 -2.17
CA GLY A 78 -4.61 7.84 -1.64
C GLY A 78 -6.08 7.93 -2.01
N ASN A 79 -6.70 9.02 -1.52
CA ASN A 79 -8.10 9.31 -1.81
C ASN A 79 -8.23 9.94 -3.21
N PRO A 80 -8.93 9.27 -4.16
CA PRO A 80 -9.07 9.77 -5.53
C PRO A 80 -9.88 11.08 -5.63
N TYR A 81 -10.57 11.46 -4.58
CA TYR A 81 -11.34 12.71 -4.52
C TYR A 81 -10.54 13.89 -3.96
N ALA A 82 -9.32 13.65 -3.48
CA ALA A 82 -8.45 14.72 -3.01
C ALA A 82 -8.01 15.61 -4.18
N GLY A 83 -8.58 16.81 -4.21
CA GLY A 83 -8.30 17.84 -5.22
C GLY A 83 -7.03 18.63 -4.94
N PRO A 84 -6.74 19.64 -5.77
CA PRO A 84 -5.62 20.54 -5.56
C PRO A 84 -5.82 21.43 -4.32
N GLU A 85 -4.71 21.77 -3.65
CA GLU A 85 -4.69 22.62 -2.45
C GLU A 85 -3.79 23.85 -2.63
N GLU A 86 -4.03 24.90 -1.86
CA GLU A 86 -3.24 26.14 -1.91
C GLU A 86 -1.76 25.97 -1.53
N ASN A 87 -1.44 24.90 -0.80
CA ASN A 87 -0.08 24.53 -0.41
C ASN A 87 0.79 23.97 -1.56
N GLY A 88 0.22 23.86 -2.78
CA GLY A 88 0.89 23.33 -3.95
C GLY A 88 0.65 21.83 -4.20
N TYR A 89 -0.20 21.17 -3.44
CA TYR A 89 -0.67 19.82 -3.75
C TYR A 89 -1.55 19.86 -5.01
N PRO A 90 -1.21 19.12 -6.09
CA PRO A 90 -1.91 19.25 -7.37
C PRO A 90 -3.21 18.44 -7.46
N GLY A 91 -3.52 17.64 -6.44
CA GLY A 91 -4.58 16.64 -6.44
C GLY A 91 -4.05 15.23 -6.69
N PHE A 92 -4.70 14.24 -6.06
CA PHE A 92 -4.28 12.84 -6.14
C PHE A 92 -4.27 12.31 -7.58
N MET A 93 -5.39 12.45 -8.28
CA MET A 93 -5.50 11.96 -9.66
C MET A 93 -4.52 12.67 -10.60
N ALA A 94 -4.24 13.95 -10.39
CA ALA A 94 -3.26 14.68 -11.19
C ALA A 94 -1.83 14.11 -11.03
N LEU A 95 -1.44 13.72 -9.81
CA LEU A 95 -0.16 13.03 -9.57
C LEU A 95 -0.11 11.68 -10.28
N VAL A 96 -1.15 10.86 -10.11
CA VAL A 96 -1.21 9.52 -10.74
C VAL A 96 -1.17 9.62 -12.27
N GLU A 97 -1.91 10.56 -12.86
CA GLU A 97 -1.94 10.77 -14.32
C GLU A 97 -0.60 11.29 -14.87
N ALA A 98 0.12 12.10 -14.08
CA ALA A 98 1.41 12.64 -14.49
C ALA A 98 2.51 11.58 -14.56
N VAL A 99 2.52 10.62 -13.62
CA VAL A 99 3.62 9.64 -13.52
C VAL A 99 3.26 8.24 -13.99
N LYS A 100 1.96 7.92 -14.08
CA LYS A 100 1.44 6.61 -14.51
C LYS A 100 2.13 5.45 -13.80
N PRO A 101 1.91 5.28 -12.48
CA PRO A 101 2.52 4.20 -11.71
C PRO A 101 2.03 2.83 -12.20
N ASP A 102 2.71 1.76 -11.83
CA ASP A 102 2.29 0.39 -12.14
C ASP A 102 0.97 0.04 -11.44
N GLN A 103 0.78 0.54 -10.22
CA GLN A 103 -0.42 0.35 -9.40
C GLN A 103 -0.89 1.66 -8.77
N CYS A 104 -2.19 1.81 -8.66
CA CYS A 104 -2.84 2.86 -7.89
C CYS A 104 -3.78 2.24 -6.86
N THR A 105 -3.51 2.44 -5.57
CA THR A 105 -4.37 1.97 -4.48
C THR A 105 -5.30 3.09 -4.04
N LEU A 106 -6.59 2.91 -4.27
CA LEU A 106 -7.64 3.87 -3.89
C LEU A 106 -8.01 3.66 -2.43
N VAL A 107 -7.91 4.72 -1.62
CA VAL A 107 -8.12 4.70 -0.16
C VAL A 107 -9.20 5.71 0.22
N PRO A 108 -10.16 5.39 1.13
CA PRO A 108 -11.27 6.28 1.49
C PRO A 108 -10.91 7.34 2.55
N ASP A 109 -9.64 7.70 2.68
CA ASP A 109 -9.15 8.58 3.73
C ASP A 109 -9.83 9.94 3.80
N ASP A 110 -10.22 10.36 5.00
CA ASP A 110 -10.58 11.74 5.29
C ASP A 110 -9.32 12.61 5.49
N PRO A 111 -9.31 13.87 5.05
CA PRO A 111 -8.15 14.76 5.23
C PRO A 111 -7.70 14.92 6.69
N ASN A 112 -8.62 14.83 7.66
CA ASN A 112 -8.32 14.98 9.08
C ASN A 112 -7.88 13.65 9.75
N GLN A 113 -7.93 12.55 9.04
CA GLN A 113 -7.59 11.21 9.53
C GLN A 113 -6.07 11.06 9.69
N LEU A 114 -5.61 10.53 10.82
CA LEU A 114 -4.17 10.37 11.08
C LEU A 114 -3.53 9.32 10.17
N THR A 115 -4.22 8.20 9.99
CA THR A 115 -3.81 7.08 9.14
C THR A 115 -5.05 6.42 8.54
N SER A 116 -4.88 5.59 7.52
CA SER A 116 -5.96 4.79 6.95
C SER A 116 -6.39 3.73 7.98
N ASP A 117 -7.65 3.73 8.39
CA ASP A 117 -8.17 2.89 9.47
C ASP A 117 -9.44 2.11 9.10
N HIS A 118 -9.86 2.18 7.85
CA HIS A 118 -11.00 1.41 7.30
C HIS A 118 -10.96 1.34 5.78
N GLY A 119 -11.60 0.32 5.21
CA GLY A 119 -11.76 0.14 3.78
C GLY A 119 -12.94 0.93 3.19
N TRP A 120 -13.08 0.88 1.86
CA TRP A 120 -14.21 1.50 1.17
C TRP A 120 -15.55 0.88 1.55
N ASN A 121 -16.55 1.74 1.82
CA ASN A 121 -17.95 1.37 1.76
C ASN A 121 -18.50 1.61 0.33
N LEU A 122 -18.42 0.60 -0.50
CA LEU A 122 -18.77 0.69 -1.91
C LEU A 122 -20.29 0.73 -2.17
N THR A 123 -21.14 0.47 -1.16
CA THR A 123 -22.58 0.54 -1.30
C THR A 123 -23.06 1.93 -1.77
N GLY A 124 -22.41 3.00 -1.28
CA GLY A 124 -22.70 4.38 -1.68
C GLY A 124 -21.73 4.97 -2.71
N GLU A 125 -20.50 4.44 -2.80
CA GLU A 125 -19.40 5.06 -3.54
C GLU A 125 -19.15 4.45 -4.93
N SER A 126 -19.67 3.26 -5.24
CA SER A 126 -19.39 2.56 -6.51
C SER A 126 -19.62 3.42 -7.75
N ASN A 127 -20.70 4.20 -7.78
CA ASN A 127 -21.03 5.04 -8.94
C ASN A 127 -20.02 6.19 -9.15
N ARG A 128 -19.42 6.70 -8.08
CA ARG A 128 -18.41 7.77 -8.13
C ARG A 128 -17.03 7.23 -8.46
N LEU A 129 -16.68 6.04 -7.95
CA LEU A 129 -15.38 5.41 -8.19
C LEU A 129 -15.26 4.79 -9.57
N LYS A 130 -16.35 4.23 -10.12
CA LYS A 130 -16.30 3.50 -11.38
C LYS A 130 -15.68 4.27 -12.55
N PRO A 131 -16.01 5.54 -12.81
CA PRO A 131 -15.35 6.32 -13.87
C PRO A 131 -13.84 6.47 -13.66
N LEU A 132 -13.38 6.58 -12.40
CA LEU A 132 -11.97 6.70 -12.06
C LEU A 132 -11.23 5.38 -12.28
N VAL A 133 -11.83 4.26 -11.87
CA VAL A 133 -11.29 2.91 -12.14
C VAL A 133 -11.14 2.68 -13.64
N VAL A 134 -12.16 3.01 -14.43
CA VAL A 134 -12.12 2.88 -15.90
C VAL A 134 -11.00 3.74 -16.49
N LYS A 135 -10.85 4.98 -16.02
CA LYS A 135 -9.80 5.89 -16.48
C LYS A 135 -8.39 5.36 -16.18
N LEU A 136 -8.15 4.93 -14.95
CA LEU A 136 -6.85 4.37 -14.53
C LEU A 136 -6.49 3.13 -15.36
N LYS A 137 -7.44 2.23 -15.57
CA LYS A 137 -7.23 1.02 -16.39
C LYS A 137 -6.98 1.34 -17.87
N ALA A 138 -7.59 2.40 -18.40
CA ALA A 138 -7.31 2.87 -19.77
C ALA A 138 -5.88 3.41 -19.91
N ASP A 139 -5.29 3.89 -18.84
CA ASP A 139 -3.89 4.31 -18.76
C ASP A 139 -2.92 3.15 -18.46
N ASN A 140 -3.40 1.88 -18.44
CA ASN A 140 -2.68 0.65 -18.07
C ASN A 140 -2.17 0.64 -16.62
N ILE A 141 -2.83 1.36 -15.73
CA ILE A 141 -2.54 1.37 -14.29
C ILE A 141 -3.39 0.29 -13.63
N ARG A 142 -2.77 -0.63 -12.89
CA ARG A 142 -3.48 -1.60 -12.06
C ARG A 142 -4.20 -0.88 -10.93
N VAL A 143 -5.49 -1.16 -10.76
CA VAL A 143 -6.29 -0.53 -9.71
C VAL A 143 -6.45 -1.48 -8.54
N CYS A 144 -6.06 -1.01 -7.36
CA CYS A 144 -6.28 -1.67 -6.08
C CYS A 144 -7.24 -0.82 -5.22
N CYS A 145 -8.17 -1.45 -4.51
CA CYS A 145 -9.03 -0.76 -3.54
C CYS A 145 -8.68 -1.21 -2.11
N PHE A 146 -8.51 -0.26 -1.20
CA PHE A 146 -8.29 -0.53 0.22
C PHE A 146 -9.60 -0.98 0.86
N MET A 147 -9.63 -2.18 1.46
CA MET A 147 -10.87 -2.87 1.84
C MET A 147 -10.78 -3.52 3.21
N ASP A 148 -11.89 -3.49 3.92
CA ASP A 148 -12.12 -4.41 5.05
C ASP A 148 -12.43 -5.82 4.54
N PRO A 149 -12.24 -6.88 5.35
CA PRO A 149 -12.55 -8.27 4.97
C PRO A 149 -14.06 -8.55 5.02
N ASP A 150 -14.84 -7.72 4.31
CA ASP A 150 -16.31 -7.79 4.21
C ASP A 150 -16.74 -8.40 2.86
N HIS A 151 -17.51 -9.48 2.90
CA HIS A 151 -17.90 -10.24 1.72
C HIS A 151 -18.79 -9.46 0.74
N GLU A 152 -19.66 -8.57 1.24
CA GLU A 152 -20.50 -7.74 0.38
C GLU A 152 -19.67 -6.69 -0.33
N GLN A 153 -18.78 -6.02 0.41
CA GLN A 153 -17.90 -5.00 -0.14
C GLN A 153 -16.93 -5.58 -1.18
N LEU A 154 -16.43 -6.81 -0.97
CA LEU A 154 -15.57 -7.49 -1.95
C LEU A 154 -16.31 -7.82 -3.26
N ARG A 155 -17.58 -8.22 -3.20
CA ARG A 155 -18.40 -8.40 -4.41
C ARG A 155 -18.60 -7.08 -5.15
N LEU A 156 -18.84 -6.00 -4.42
CA LEU A 156 -18.96 -4.66 -5.02
C LEU A 156 -17.64 -4.20 -5.66
N ALA A 157 -16.49 -4.49 -5.03
CA ALA A 157 -15.15 -4.20 -5.59
C ALA A 157 -14.93 -4.96 -6.92
N SER A 158 -15.32 -6.22 -7.00
CA SER A 158 -15.27 -6.99 -8.26
C SER A 158 -16.18 -6.39 -9.34
N HIS A 159 -17.42 -6.00 -9.00
CA HIS A 159 -18.33 -5.33 -9.95
C HIS A 159 -17.84 -3.93 -10.35
N LEU A 160 -17.11 -3.24 -9.48
CA LEU A 160 -16.47 -1.97 -9.78
C LEU A 160 -15.42 -2.13 -10.90
N GLY A 161 -14.80 -3.31 -11.00
CA GLY A 161 -13.79 -3.65 -12.00
C GLY A 161 -12.37 -3.38 -11.52
N THR A 162 -12.14 -3.30 -10.22
CA THR A 162 -10.79 -3.24 -9.64
C THR A 162 -10.01 -4.53 -9.94
N ASP A 163 -8.70 -4.46 -10.05
CA ASP A 163 -7.85 -5.62 -10.32
C ASP A 163 -7.43 -6.33 -9.04
N ARG A 164 -7.22 -5.55 -7.97
CA ARG A 164 -6.82 -6.06 -6.65
C ARG A 164 -7.64 -5.38 -5.55
N ILE A 165 -7.61 -6.01 -4.40
CA ILE A 165 -7.98 -5.37 -3.12
C ILE A 165 -6.75 -5.39 -2.21
N GLU A 166 -6.66 -4.40 -1.32
CA GLU A 166 -5.68 -4.40 -0.24
C GLU A 166 -6.41 -4.47 1.09
N PHE A 167 -6.20 -5.55 1.83
CA PHE A 167 -6.83 -5.71 3.14
C PHE A 167 -6.25 -4.76 4.17
N TYR A 168 -7.12 -4.01 4.85
CA TYR A 168 -6.78 -3.33 6.09
C TYR A 168 -6.54 -4.35 7.21
N THR A 169 -5.30 -4.51 7.61
CA THR A 169 -4.88 -5.56 8.54
C THR A 169 -4.81 -5.13 10.01
N GLY A 170 -5.20 -3.89 10.33
CA GLY A 170 -5.19 -3.35 11.70
C GLY A 170 -5.88 -4.25 12.73
N PRO A 171 -7.12 -4.71 12.51
CA PRO A 171 -7.80 -5.59 13.46
C PRO A 171 -7.05 -6.90 13.76
N TYR A 172 -6.36 -7.46 12.77
CA TYR A 172 -5.52 -8.64 12.97
C TYR A 172 -4.26 -8.31 13.77
N ALA A 173 -3.57 -7.22 13.41
CA ALA A 173 -2.35 -6.82 14.09
C ALA A 173 -2.58 -6.48 15.57
N ASP A 174 -3.64 -5.72 15.86
CA ASP A 174 -4.01 -5.33 17.22
C ASP A 174 -4.34 -6.52 18.12
N GLN A 175 -4.92 -7.56 17.55
CA GLN A 175 -5.34 -8.74 18.29
C GLN A 175 -4.38 -9.93 18.15
N TYR A 176 -3.22 -9.74 17.53
CA TYR A 176 -2.28 -10.82 17.24
C TYR A 176 -1.88 -11.64 18.47
N ASN A 177 -1.67 -10.98 19.61
CA ASN A 177 -1.30 -11.61 20.87
C ASN A 177 -2.51 -11.92 21.78
N SER A 178 -3.73 -11.86 21.26
CA SER A 178 -4.96 -12.13 22.02
C SER A 178 -5.57 -13.49 21.67
N PRO A 179 -6.46 -14.03 22.52
CA PRO A 179 -7.24 -15.23 22.20
C PRO A 179 -8.14 -15.09 20.96
N ALA A 180 -8.42 -13.85 20.51
CA ALA A 180 -9.29 -13.58 19.37
C ALA A 180 -8.58 -13.73 18.02
N VAL A 181 -7.25 -13.84 17.97
CA VAL A 181 -6.47 -13.85 16.74
C VAL A 181 -6.94 -14.88 15.71
N ASP A 182 -7.29 -16.10 16.16
CA ASP A 182 -7.73 -17.18 15.26
C ASP A 182 -9.08 -16.88 14.61
N SER A 183 -10.00 -16.23 15.32
CA SER A 183 -11.30 -15.86 14.77
C SER A 183 -11.18 -14.71 13.78
N ILE A 184 -10.34 -13.73 14.07
CA ILE A 184 -10.08 -12.59 13.19
C ILE A 184 -9.37 -13.06 11.91
N LEU A 185 -8.35 -13.90 12.06
CA LEU A 185 -7.61 -14.41 10.89
C LEU A 185 -8.50 -15.27 9.98
N ARG A 186 -9.45 -16.04 10.55
CA ARG A 186 -10.48 -16.74 9.75
C ARG A 186 -11.32 -15.77 8.92
N THR A 187 -11.70 -14.61 9.45
CA THR A 187 -12.43 -13.60 8.66
C THR A 187 -11.63 -13.18 7.44
N PHE A 188 -10.32 -12.94 7.58
CA PHE A 188 -9.44 -12.63 6.44
C PHE A 188 -9.28 -13.81 5.48
N THR A 189 -9.17 -15.04 6.00
CA THR A 189 -9.04 -16.25 5.17
C THR A 189 -10.29 -16.49 4.33
N ASP A 190 -11.47 -16.34 4.93
CA ASP A 190 -12.76 -16.50 4.24
C ASP A 190 -12.96 -15.39 3.21
N ALA A 191 -12.65 -14.15 3.55
CA ALA A 191 -12.69 -13.01 2.65
C ALA A 191 -11.68 -13.17 1.50
N GLY A 192 -10.47 -13.63 1.77
CA GLY A 192 -9.45 -13.92 0.78
C GLY A 192 -9.88 -15.01 -0.20
N THR A 193 -10.50 -16.10 0.32
CA THR A 193 -11.07 -17.16 -0.52
C THR A 193 -12.13 -16.63 -1.46
N LEU A 194 -13.01 -15.75 -0.96
CA LEU A 194 -14.00 -15.09 -1.79
C LEU A 194 -13.34 -14.18 -2.83
N ALA A 195 -12.38 -13.34 -2.45
CA ALA A 195 -11.70 -12.44 -3.37
C ALA A 195 -11.06 -13.21 -4.54
N VAL A 196 -10.36 -14.32 -4.26
CA VAL A 196 -9.80 -15.20 -5.30
C VAL A 196 -10.89 -15.75 -6.21
N SER A 197 -12.02 -16.21 -5.66
CA SER A 197 -13.14 -16.73 -6.45
C SER A 197 -13.80 -15.68 -7.36
N LEU A 198 -13.70 -14.40 -6.98
CA LEU A 198 -14.16 -13.25 -7.75
C LEU A 198 -13.14 -12.75 -8.78
N GLY A 199 -11.96 -13.38 -8.86
CA GLY A 199 -10.89 -12.99 -9.78
C GLY A 199 -10.09 -11.77 -9.31
N LEU A 200 -10.20 -11.37 -8.03
CA LEU A 200 -9.45 -10.27 -7.45
C LEU A 200 -8.08 -10.75 -6.96
N GLY A 201 -7.02 -9.99 -7.26
CA GLY A 201 -5.75 -10.13 -6.58
C GLY A 201 -5.84 -9.61 -5.16
N ILE A 202 -4.98 -10.10 -4.27
CA ILE A 202 -4.98 -9.72 -2.85
C ILE A 202 -3.64 -9.07 -2.51
N ASN A 203 -3.70 -7.82 -2.06
CA ASN A 203 -2.65 -7.13 -1.34
C ASN A 203 -3.02 -7.04 0.15
N ALA A 204 -2.03 -6.82 1.00
CA ALA A 204 -2.21 -6.55 2.43
C ALA A 204 -1.04 -5.67 2.92
N GLY A 205 -1.06 -5.23 4.17
CA GLY A 205 0.14 -4.56 4.64
C GLY A 205 -0.03 -3.77 5.91
N HIS A 206 -0.62 -2.65 5.81
CA HIS A 206 -0.70 -1.53 6.77
C HIS A 206 0.00 -1.75 8.14
N ASP A 207 -0.45 -2.71 8.98
CA ASP A 207 0.04 -2.99 10.33
C ASP A 207 0.76 -4.35 10.46
N LEU A 208 1.10 -5.00 9.33
CA LEU A 208 1.91 -6.22 9.36
C LEU A 208 3.35 -5.89 9.77
N ASN A 209 3.94 -6.82 10.55
CA ASN A 209 5.28 -6.70 11.10
C ASN A 209 6.00 -8.07 11.09
N GLN A 210 7.26 -8.15 11.55
CA GLN A 210 8.03 -9.40 11.54
C GLN A 210 7.38 -10.55 12.31
N ASP A 211 6.57 -10.26 13.34
CA ASP A 211 5.94 -11.29 14.18
C ASP A 211 4.68 -11.89 13.52
N ASN A 212 3.86 -11.05 12.89
CA ASN A 212 2.53 -11.43 12.42
C ASN A 212 2.45 -11.74 10.90
N LEU A 213 3.39 -11.25 10.10
CA LEU A 213 3.41 -11.33 8.63
C LEU A 213 3.36 -12.78 8.12
N ALA A 214 4.23 -13.65 8.65
CA ALA A 214 4.33 -15.02 8.17
C ALA A 214 3.03 -15.80 8.33
N ARG A 215 2.36 -15.62 9.46
CA ARG A 215 1.09 -16.30 9.75
C ARG A 215 -0.02 -15.78 8.84
N PHE A 216 -0.14 -14.48 8.66
CA PHE A 216 -1.12 -13.87 7.75
C PHE A 216 -1.00 -14.44 6.34
N CYS A 217 0.19 -14.39 5.76
CA CYS A 217 0.43 -14.81 4.38
C CYS A 217 0.35 -16.33 4.17
N ARG A 218 0.45 -17.16 5.24
CA ARG A 218 0.19 -18.62 5.12
C ARG A 218 -1.29 -18.95 5.11
N GLU A 219 -2.09 -18.23 5.89
CA GLU A 219 -3.49 -18.58 6.11
C GLU A 219 -4.45 -17.83 5.16
N VAL A 220 -4.09 -16.62 4.74
CA VAL A 220 -4.85 -15.89 3.71
C VAL A 220 -4.38 -16.33 2.31
N PRO A 221 -5.28 -16.85 1.46
CA PRO A 221 -4.87 -17.42 0.18
C PRO A 221 -4.37 -16.36 -0.80
N ASN A 222 -3.30 -16.70 -1.54
CA ASN A 222 -2.83 -15.95 -2.70
C ASN A 222 -2.56 -14.45 -2.45
N VAL A 223 -2.02 -14.09 -1.27
CA VAL A 223 -1.53 -12.73 -1.04
C VAL A 223 -0.40 -12.46 -2.04
N ALA A 224 -0.67 -11.60 -3.02
CA ALA A 224 0.26 -11.30 -4.10
C ALA A 224 1.37 -10.34 -3.64
N GLU A 225 1.02 -9.38 -2.77
CA GLU A 225 1.93 -8.34 -2.33
C GLU A 225 1.58 -7.89 -0.90
N VAL A 226 2.61 -7.51 -0.15
CA VAL A 226 2.44 -6.78 1.10
C VAL A 226 3.11 -5.43 1.02
N SER A 227 2.38 -4.36 1.40
CA SER A 227 2.87 -2.98 1.45
C SER A 227 3.03 -2.55 2.90
N ILE A 228 4.27 -2.48 3.39
CA ILE A 228 4.57 -2.24 4.80
C ILE A 228 5.41 -0.98 4.96
N GLY A 229 4.98 -0.09 5.87
CA GLY A 229 5.65 1.19 6.13
C GLY A 229 6.08 1.36 7.58
N HIS A 230 5.11 1.58 8.48
CA HIS A 230 5.41 1.96 9.86
C HIS A 230 6.29 0.92 10.59
N ALA A 231 5.94 -0.35 10.50
CA ALA A 231 6.69 -1.42 11.16
C ALA A 231 8.14 -1.52 10.64
N ILE A 232 8.34 -1.47 9.31
CA ILE A 232 9.69 -1.47 8.72
C ILE A 232 10.53 -0.31 9.27
N ILE A 233 9.98 0.90 9.36
CA ILE A 233 10.75 2.05 9.84
C ILE A 233 11.00 1.95 11.35
N THR A 234 10.05 1.44 12.12
CA THR A 234 10.23 1.17 13.55
C THR A 234 11.40 0.20 13.79
N ASP A 235 11.42 -0.93 13.08
CA ASP A 235 12.50 -1.91 13.18
C ASP A 235 13.85 -1.33 12.70
N ALA A 236 13.81 -0.50 11.63
CA ALA A 236 15.00 0.13 11.07
C ALA A 236 15.69 1.10 12.02
N LEU A 237 14.99 1.68 12.99
CA LEU A 237 15.60 2.50 14.03
C LEU A 237 16.59 1.71 14.92
N SER A 238 16.40 0.39 15.00
CA SER A 238 17.26 -0.49 15.81
C SER A 238 18.36 -1.18 15.02
N ILE A 239 18.08 -1.60 13.76
CA ILE A 239 19.01 -2.46 13.00
C ILE A 239 19.37 -1.88 11.62
N GLY A 240 18.86 -0.71 11.28
CA GLY A 240 19.06 -0.08 9.97
C GLY A 240 18.12 -0.59 8.87
N LEU A 241 17.85 0.28 7.89
CA LEU A 241 16.82 0.05 6.86
C LEU A 241 17.12 -1.17 5.97
N PHE A 242 18.37 -1.32 5.52
CA PHE A 242 18.78 -2.43 4.66
C PHE A 242 18.53 -3.79 5.33
N GLU A 243 19.04 -3.97 6.55
CA GLU A 243 18.89 -5.23 7.30
C GLU A 243 17.41 -5.53 7.58
N THR A 244 16.64 -4.51 7.96
CA THR A 244 15.21 -4.67 8.21
C THR A 244 14.48 -5.21 6.99
N VAL A 245 14.65 -4.56 5.84
CA VAL A 245 13.98 -4.98 4.59
C VAL A 245 14.42 -6.40 4.19
N SER A 246 15.71 -6.73 4.35
CA SER A 246 16.23 -8.09 4.10
C SER A 246 15.50 -9.13 4.95
N ARG A 247 15.27 -8.87 6.25
CA ARG A 247 14.53 -9.79 7.14
C ARG A 247 13.07 -9.98 6.73
N TYR A 248 12.37 -8.91 6.34
CA TYR A 248 11.01 -9.04 5.81
C TYR A 248 10.99 -9.90 4.54
N ARG A 249 11.98 -9.76 3.66
CA ARG A 249 12.14 -10.62 2.48
C ARG A 249 12.39 -12.08 2.84
N GLU A 250 13.24 -12.34 3.82
CA GLU A 250 13.51 -13.69 4.32
C GLU A 250 12.24 -14.34 4.88
N ILE A 251 11.44 -13.61 5.67
CA ILE A 251 10.16 -14.08 6.19
C ILE A 251 9.23 -14.49 5.04
N LEU A 252 9.07 -13.65 4.02
CA LEU A 252 8.21 -13.92 2.88
C LEU A 252 8.72 -15.10 2.03
N ASN A 253 10.03 -15.21 1.83
CA ASN A 253 10.63 -16.32 1.08
C ASN A 253 10.53 -17.68 1.81
N ALA A 254 10.37 -17.67 3.14
CA ALA A 254 10.19 -18.88 3.94
C ALA A 254 8.74 -19.40 3.95
N ILE A 255 7.80 -18.68 3.34
CA ILE A 255 6.40 -19.09 3.20
C ILE A 255 6.32 -20.05 1.99
N PRO A 256 5.77 -21.28 2.17
CA PRO A 256 5.72 -22.31 1.13
C PRO A 256 4.82 -21.96 -0.06
#